data_0022f36765ff62e649a68dc24631bf4e
#
_entry.id   0022f36765ff62e649a68dc24631bf4e
#
_cell.length_a   1.000
_cell.length_b   1.000
_cell.length_c   1.000
_cell.angle_alpha   90.00
_cell.angle_beta   90.00
_cell.angle_gamma   90.00
#
_symmetry.space_group_name_H-M   'P 1'
#
loop_
_entity.id
_entity.type
_entity.pdbx_description
1 polymer ?
#
loop_
_entity_poly.entity_id
_entity_poly.type
_entity_poly.pdbx_seq_one_letter_code
_entity_poly.pdbx_strand_id
1 'polypeptide(L)'
;IFMTTGAAGAPAHALRCGGAPGQNVVTFAPFFPEYKPYVEGAGLTLRVAPPRVEDFQIDFAALESLLDENTAAVLINSPNNPSGVAYSAATLTRLAEVLTAASRRYGHHIFLISDEPYREIAFGGVEIPYPARFYADTLTCYSFSKSLSVPGERIGYVAANPHCEGADLIVPMCGQISRGTGHNCPSGLFQLAVARCLDLTSDLSVYETNMELIYAELKRLGFTVNKPDGTFYIFPKALEA
;
A
#
# COMPACT_ATOMS: atom_id res chain seq x y z
N ILE A 1 0.24 16.87 -2.23
CA ILE A 1 0.90 16.06 -1.18
C ILE A 1 0.54 16.64 0.18
N PHE A 2 0.16 15.77 1.13
CA PHE A 2 -0.07 16.09 2.54
C PHE A 2 0.86 15.25 3.42
N MET A 3 1.64 15.93 4.29
CA MET A 3 2.59 15.24 5.19
C MET A 3 1.86 14.60 6.36
N THR A 4 2.18 13.34 6.67
CA THR A 4 1.53 12.54 7.71
C THR A 4 2.53 11.99 8.74
N THR A 5 2.00 11.55 9.89
CA THR A 5 2.77 10.90 10.95
C THR A 5 3.12 9.45 10.59
N GLY A 6 3.96 9.29 9.56
CA GLY A 6 4.38 8.01 9.00
C GLY A 6 3.31 7.36 8.12
N ALA A 7 3.59 6.12 7.66
CA ALA A 7 2.67 5.34 6.86
C ALA A 7 1.36 4.99 7.58
N ALA A 8 1.34 4.91 8.90
CA ALA A 8 0.10 4.66 9.64
C ALA A 8 -0.92 5.80 9.48
N GLY A 9 -0.44 7.05 9.48
CA GLY A 9 -1.29 8.22 9.22
C GLY A 9 -1.77 8.33 7.78
N ALA A 10 -0.96 7.92 6.81
CA ALA A 10 -1.28 8.11 5.40
C ALA A 10 -2.53 7.32 4.95
N PRO A 11 -2.62 5.98 5.09
CA PRO A 11 -3.84 5.24 4.77
C PRO A 11 -5.05 5.69 5.59
N ALA A 12 -4.86 6.02 6.87
CA ALA A 12 -5.96 6.50 7.71
C ALA A 12 -6.57 7.82 7.21
N HIS A 13 -5.77 8.71 6.59
CA HIS A 13 -6.25 9.92 5.93
C HIS A 13 -6.85 9.60 4.56
N ALA A 14 -6.17 8.81 3.73
CA ALA A 14 -6.63 8.44 2.40
C ALA A 14 -8.00 7.75 2.43
N LEU A 15 -8.21 6.82 3.38
CA LEU A 15 -9.49 6.13 3.58
C LEU A 15 -10.63 7.10 3.91
N ARG A 16 -10.37 8.11 4.74
CA ARG A 16 -11.38 9.12 5.09
C ARG A 16 -11.62 10.15 3.98
N CYS A 17 -10.65 10.34 3.09
CA CYS A 17 -10.84 11.18 1.90
C CYS A 17 -11.59 10.44 0.80
N GLY A 18 -11.30 9.15 0.60
CA GLY A 18 -11.82 8.34 -0.50
C GLY A 18 -13.12 7.60 -0.20
N GLY A 19 -13.63 7.63 1.05
CA GLY A 19 -14.83 6.87 1.42
C GLY A 19 -15.72 7.59 2.42
N ALA A 20 -17.00 7.22 2.40
CA ALA A 20 -18.03 7.69 3.34
C ALA A 20 -18.46 6.55 4.26
N PRO A 21 -18.90 6.86 5.51
CA PRO A 21 -19.41 5.85 6.44
C PRO A 21 -20.47 4.94 5.82
N GLY A 22 -20.35 3.63 6.04
CA GLY A 22 -21.24 2.61 5.48
C GLY A 22 -20.77 1.99 4.16
N GLN A 23 -19.81 2.62 3.49
CA GLN A 23 -19.18 2.04 2.30
C GLN A 23 -18.15 0.95 2.67
N ASN A 24 -17.60 0.25 1.65
CA ASN A 24 -16.60 -0.78 1.85
C ASN A 24 -15.29 -0.50 1.10
N VAL A 25 -14.24 -1.17 1.57
CA VAL A 25 -12.90 -1.17 0.97
C VAL A 25 -12.47 -2.60 0.76
N VAL A 26 -11.98 -2.92 -0.42
CA VAL A 26 -11.45 -4.25 -0.74
C VAL A 26 -9.93 -4.26 -0.59
N THR A 27 -9.38 -5.28 0.06
CA THR A 27 -7.93 -5.58 0.09
C THR A 27 -7.68 -7.06 -0.19
N PHE A 28 -6.42 -7.46 -0.30
CA PHE A 28 -6.00 -8.81 -0.69
C PHE A 28 -5.21 -9.48 0.44
N ALA A 29 -5.59 -10.71 0.80
CA ALA A 29 -4.78 -11.49 1.73
C ALA A 29 -3.50 -12.01 1.03
N PRO A 30 -2.36 -12.11 1.75
CA PRO A 30 -2.15 -11.60 3.10
C PRO A 30 -1.93 -10.07 3.09
N PHE A 31 -2.35 -9.40 4.14
CA PHE A 31 -2.27 -7.94 4.25
C PHE A 31 -1.77 -7.50 5.63
N PHE A 32 -1.36 -6.25 5.72
CA PHE A 32 -0.92 -5.63 6.96
C PHE A 32 -2.11 -5.50 7.94
N PRO A 33 -2.06 -6.15 9.13
CA PRO A 33 -3.23 -6.29 10.00
C PRO A 33 -3.91 -4.99 10.42
N GLU A 34 -3.15 -3.89 10.52
CA GLU A 34 -3.67 -2.58 10.90
C GLU A 34 -4.58 -1.94 9.84
N TYR A 35 -4.67 -2.48 8.63
CA TYR A 35 -5.67 -2.00 7.66
C TYR A 35 -7.10 -2.15 8.19
N LYS A 36 -7.37 -3.23 8.95
CA LYS A 36 -8.68 -3.42 9.55
C LYS A 36 -9.08 -2.27 10.47
N PRO A 37 -8.33 -1.92 11.53
CA PRO A 37 -8.68 -0.78 12.37
C PRO A 37 -8.63 0.57 11.64
N TYR A 38 -7.83 0.75 10.57
CA TYR A 38 -7.85 2.00 9.80
C TYR A 38 -9.14 2.15 9.00
N VAL A 39 -9.60 1.09 8.36
CA VAL A 39 -10.85 1.04 7.59
C VAL A 39 -12.05 1.21 8.54
N GLU A 40 -12.13 0.40 9.60
CA GLU A 40 -13.22 0.46 10.56
C GLU A 40 -13.27 1.82 11.30
N GLY A 41 -12.11 2.39 11.66
CA GLY A 41 -11.99 3.71 12.26
C GLY A 41 -12.37 4.86 11.32
N ALA A 42 -12.48 4.61 10.01
CA ALA A 42 -13.05 5.55 9.04
C ALA A 42 -14.56 5.35 8.84
N GLY A 43 -15.19 4.42 9.55
CA GLY A 43 -16.61 4.07 9.39
C GLY A 43 -16.90 3.19 8.17
N LEU A 44 -15.84 2.56 7.61
CA LEU A 44 -15.91 1.71 6.43
C LEU A 44 -15.86 0.23 6.82
N THR A 45 -16.28 -0.65 5.91
CA THR A 45 -16.19 -2.10 6.08
C THR A 45 -15.05 -2.65 5.25
N LEU A 46 -14.13 -3.43 5.87
CA LEU A 46 -13.07 -4.12 5.14
C LEU A 46 -13.59 -5.43 4.54
N ARG A 47 -13.42 -5.60 3.22
CA ARG A 47 -13.62 -6.85 2.51
C ARG A 47 -12.27 -7.40 2.06
N VAL A 48 -12.06 -8.68 2.21
CA VAL A 48 -10.76 -9.31 1.93
C VAL A 48 -10.91 -10.34 0.83
N ALA A 49 -10.23 -10.12 -0.28
CA ALA A 49 -10.07 -11.11 -1.33
C ALA A 49 -9.10 -12.22 -0.86
N PRO A 50 -9.41 -13.51 -1.12
CA PRO A 50 -8.52 -14.60 -0.78
C PRO A 50 -7.16 -14.47 -1.49
N PRO A 51 -6.08 -15.06 -0.92
CA PRO A 51 -4.77 -14.98 -1.52
C PRO A 51 -4.67 -15.91 -2.74
N ARG A 52 -3.99 -15.45 -3.78
CA ARG A 52 -3.44 -16.32 -4.82
C ARG A 52 -2.06 -16.78 -4.35
N VAL A 53 -2.02 -17.96 -3.73
CA VAL A 53 -0.82 -18.42 -2.97
C VAL A 53 0.36 -18.80 -3.86
N GLU A 54 0.11 -19.04 -5.15
CA GLU A 54 1.13 -19.42 -6.14
C GLU A 54 2.16 -18.29 -6.37
N ASP A 55 1.71 -17.04 -6.35
CA ASP A 55 2.56 -15.89 -6.69
C ASP A 55 2.20 -14.59 -5.94
N PHE A 56 1.17 -14.62 -5.09
CA PHE A 56 0.61 -13.47 -4.39
C PHE A 56 0.28 -12.25 -5.27
N GLN A 57 0.05 -12.48 -6.57
CA GLN A 57 -0.58 -11.48 -7.44
C GLN A 57 -2.09 -11.44 -7.16
N ILE A 58 -2.79 -10.45 -7.74
CA ILE A 58 -4.23 -10.26 -7.53
C ILE A 58 -5.04 -11.39 -8.19
N ASP A 59 -5.94 -12.03 -7.43
CA ASP A 59 -7.03 -12.83 -7.99
C ASP A 59 -8.15 -11.90 -8.45
N PHE A 60 -8.22 -11.66 -9.75
CA PHE A 60 -9.20 -10.74 -10.33
C PHE A 60 -10.63 -11.25 -10.28
N ALA A 61 -10.84 -12.58 -10.32
CA ALA A 61 -12.19 -13.13 -10.18
C ALA A 61 -12.71 -12.89 -8.75
N ALA A 62 -11.85 -13.10 -7.75
CA ALA A 62 -12.18 -12.78 -6.37
C ALA A 62 -12.42 -11.28 -6.16
N LEU A 63 -11.57 -10.41 -6.73
CA LEU A 63 -11.76 -8.96 -6.68
C LEU A 63 -13.11 -8.56 -7.27
N GLU A 64 -13.41 -8.97 -8.51
CA GLU A 64 -14.63 -8.60 -9.21
C GLU A 64 -15.89 -9.07 -8.46
N SER A 65 -15.83 -10.20 -7.73
CA SER A 65 -16.93 -10.69 -6.91
C SER A 65 -17.19 -9.88 -5.64
N LEU A 66 -16.19 -9.09 -5.17
CA LEU A 66 -16.27 -8.27 -3.98
C LEU A 66 -16.62 -6.81 -4.26
N LEU A 67 -16.49 -6.36 -5.52
CA LEU A 67 -16.85 -5.00 -5.90
C LEU A 67 -18.36 -4.85 -6.02
N ASP A 68 -18.92 -3.81 -5.42
CA ASP A 68 -20.33 -3.45 -5.52
C ASP A 68 -20.53 -1.92 -5.52
N GLU A 69 -21.80 -1.49 -5.55
CA GLU A 69 -22.20 -0.08 -5.55
C GLU A 69 -21.80 0.69 -4.28
N ASN A 70 -21.37 -0.01 -3.23
CA ASN A 70 -20.89 0.59 -1.99
C ASN A 70 -19.35 0.55 -1.87
N THR A 71 -18.65 0.07 -2.89
CA THR A 71 -17.18 0.01 -2.86
C THR A 71 -16.59 1.38 -3.10
N ALA A 72 -15.96 1.97 -2.06
CA ALA A 72 -15.31 3.28 -2.14
C ALA A 72 -13.87 3.19 -2.65
N ALA A 73 -13.15 2.15 -2.25
CA ALA A 73 -11.74 2.02 -2.59
C ALA A 73 -11.27 0.56 -2.64
N VAL A 74 -10.15 0.36 -3.35
CA VAL A 74 -9.30 -0.84 -3.24
C VAL A 74 -7.98 -0.41 -2.60
N LEU A 75 -7.56 -1.13 -1.57
CA LEU A 75 -6.32 -0.87 -0.82
C LEU A 75 -5.29 -1.94 -1.14
N ILE A 76 -4.15 -1.51 -1.68
CA ILE A 76 -3.02 -2.38 -2.00
C ILE A 76 -1.77 -2.00 -1.23
N ASN A 77 -0.85 -2.96 -1.07
CA ASN A 77 0.49 -2.74 -0.55
C ASN A 77 1.50 -3.46 -1.45
N SER A 78 2.39 -2.71 -2.10
CA SER A 78 3.36 -3.27 -3.05
C SER A 78 4.66 -2.45 -3.04
N PRO A 79 5.81 -3.08 -2.74
CA PRO A 79 5.99 -4.47 -2.29
C PRO A 79 5.24 -4.78 -1.00
N ASN A 80 4.74 -6.01 -0.86
CA ASN A 80 3.75 -6.38 0.14
C ASN A 80 4.35 -6.78 1.49
N ASN A 81 3.74 -6.33 2.55
CA ASN A 81 3.87 -6.87 3.90
C ASN A 81 2.64 -7.76 4.19
N PRO A 82 2.77 -9.10 4.34
CA PRO A 82 4.02 -9.82 4.67
C PRO A 82 4.63 -10.67 3.54
N SER A 83 4.06 -10.72 2.34
CA SER A 83 4.50 -11.68 1.32
C SER A 83 5.87 -11.36 0.69
N GLY A 84 6.31 -10.10 0.73
CA GLY A 84 7.51 -9.62 0.06
C GLY A 84 7.37 -9.47 -1.46
N VAL A 85 6.24 -9.83 -2.03
CA VAL A 85 6.00 -9.82 -3.48
C VAL A 85 5.55 -8.44 -3.94
N ALA A 86 6.04 -8.00 -5.09
CA ALA A 86 5.58 -6.80 -5.76
C ALA A 86 4.55 -7.12 -6.85
N TYR A 87 3.56 -6.25 -7.02
CA TYR A 87 2.64 -6.36 -8.15
C TYR A 87 3.34 -5.97 -9.45
N SER A 88 3.19 -6.83 -10.46
CA SER A 88 3.74 -6.59 -11.79
C SER A 88 3.01 -5.45 -12.51
N ALA A 89 3.66 -4.85 -13.52
CA ALA A 89 3.01 -3.88 -14.39
C ALA A 89 1.75 -4.45 -15.07
N ALA A 90 1.76 -5.73 -15.45
CA ALA A 90 0.59 -6.40 -16.01
C ALA A 90 -0.56 -6.51 -15.00
N THR A 91 -0.25 -6.84 -13.73
CA THR A 91 -1.23 -6.87 -12.63
C THR A 91 -1.84 -5.49 -12.40
N LEU A 92 -1.01 -4.43 -12.37
CA LEU A 92 -1.51 -3.06 -12.17
C LEU A 92 -2.32 -2.55 -13.37
N THR A 93 -1.94 -2.89 -14.59
CA THR A 93 -2.74 -2.58 -15.79
C THR A 93 -4.13 -3.23 -15.70
N ARG A 94 -4.17 -4.52 -15.37
CA ARG A 94 -5.45 -5.23 -15.23
C ARG A 94 -6.28 -4.68 -14.06
N LEU A 95 -5.66 -4.32 -12.96
CA LEU A 95 -6.34 -3.66 -11.83
C LEU A 95 -7.00 -2.35 -12.28
N ALA A 96 -6.27 -1.52 -13.01
CA ALA A 96 -6.79 -0.25 -13.54
C ALA A 96 -8.00 -0.46 -14.48
N GLU A 97 -7.96 -1.48 -15.34
CA GLU A 97 -9.09 -1.86 -16.20
C GLU A 97 -10.33 -2.25 -15.39
N VAL A 98 -10.14 -3.12 -14.38
CA VAL A 98 -11.23 -3.60 -13.51
C VAL A 98 -11.84 -2.43 -12.73
N LEU A 99 -11.03 -1.57 -12.13
CA LEU A 99 -11.52 -0.41 -11.36
C LEU A 99 -12.24 0.60 -12.27
N THR A 100 -11.71 0.85 -13.47
CA THR A 100 -12.37 1.72 -14.45
C THR A 100 -13.74 1.16 -14.88
N ALA A 101 -13.82 -0.13 -15.14
CA ALA A 101 -15.07 -0.78 -15.50
C ALA A 101 -16.08 -0.75 -14.35
N ALA A 102 -15.64 -1.03 -13.12
CA ALA A 102 -16.48 -0.99 -11.93
C ALA A 102 -16.99 0.44 -11.64
N SER A 103 -16.12 1.45 -11.72
CA SER A 103 -16.50 2.86 -11.52
C SER A 103 -17.58 3.30 -12.51
N ARG A 104 -17.45 2.90 -13.79
CA ARG A 104 -18.49 3.15 -14.81
C ARG A 104 -19.80 2.41 -14.51
N ARG A 105 -19.70 1.14 -14.09
CA ARG A 105 -20.85 0.29 -13.79
C ARG A 105 -21.67 0.82 -12.62
N TYR A 106 -21.02 1.30 -11.57
CA TYR A 106 -21.68 1.75 -10.35
C TYR A 106 -21.94 3.26 -10.32
N GLY A 107 -21.41 4.02 -11.29
CA GLY A 107 -21.68 5.44 -11.46
C GLY A 107 -20.96 6.36 -10.45
N HIS A 108 -19.88 5.87 -9.84
CA HIS A 108 -19.03 6.66 -8.96
C HIS A 108 -17.56 6.19 -9.06
N HIS A 109 -16.62 7.05 -8.62
CA HIS A 109 -15.20 6.73 -8.61
C HIS A 109 -14.86 5.74 -7.50
N ILE A 110 -14.05 4.71 -7.82
CA ILE A 110 -13.46 3.79 -6.85
C ILE A 110 -11.98 4.14 -6.75
N PHE A 111 -11.55 4.62 -5.59
CA PHE A 111 -10.15 5.01 -5.39
C PHE A 111 -9.23 3.79 -5.26
N LEU A 112 -8.02 3.90 -5.79
CA LEU A 112 -6.92 3.00 -5.48
C LEU A 112 -6.07 3.65 -4.37
N ILE A 113 -6.09 3.08 -3.18
CA ILE A 113 -5.20 3.50 -2.09
C ILE A 113 -3.98 2.59 -2.15
N SER A 114 -2.83 3.16 -2.51
CA SER A 114 -1.58 2.43 -2.68
C SER A 114 -0.64 2.73 -1.51
N ASP A 115 -0.45 1.76 -0.64
CA ASP A 115 0.48 1.85 0.49
C ASP A 115 1.86 1.32 0.06
N GLU A 116 2.84 2.23 -0.02
CA GLU A 116 4.13 2.00 -0.68
C GLU A 116 5.35 2.28 0.24
N PRO A 117 5.37 1.88 1.52
CA PRO A 117 6.48 2.20 2.42
C PRO A 117 7.76 1.42 2.11
N TYR A 118 7.70 0.42 1.21
CA TYR A 118 8.82 -0.46 0.85
C TYR A 118 9.30 -0.27 -0.59
N ARG A 119 8.84 0.77 -1.28
CA ARG A 119 9.12 0.97 -2.72
C ARG A 119 10.61 0.89 -3.07
N GLU A 120 11.48 1.44 -2.24
CA GLU A 120 12.93 1.46 -2.45
C GLU A 120 13.61 0.15 -2.04
N ILE A 121 12.94 -0.70 -1.26
CA ILE A 121 13.49 -2.00 -0.84
C ILE A 121 13.08 -3.05 -1.87
N ALA A 122 13.81 -3.08 -2.97
CA ALA A 122 13.66 -4.04 -4.05
C ALA A 122 14.97 -4.81 -4.25
N PHE A 123 14.88 -6.09 -4.58
CA PHE A 123 16.01 -7.02 -4.69
C PHE A 123 16.22 -7.47 -6.14
N GLY A 124 17.44 -7.90 -6.47
CA GLY A 124 17.74 -8.49 -7.76
C GLY A 124 17.48 -7.59 -8.97
N GLY A 125 17.46 -6.27 -8.77
CA GLY A 125 17.17 -5.30 -9.84
C GLY A 125 15.72 -5.28 -10.31
N VAL A 126 14.79 -5.80 -9.51
CA VAL A 126 13.34 -5.73 -9.81
C VAL A 126 12.90 -4.28 -9.79
N GLU A 127 12.28 -3.83 -10.89
CA GLU A 127 11.62 -2.53 -10.93
C GLU A 127 10.25 -2.63 -10.28
N ILE A 128 9.99 -1.77 -9.29
CA ILE A 128 8.70 -1.67 -8.62
C ILE A 128 7.83 -0.66 -9.39
N PRO A 129 6.77 -1.12 -10.08
CA PRO A 129 5.92 -0.22 -10.83
C PRO A 129 5.15 0.73 -9.91
N TYR A 130 5.03 2.01 -10.32
CA TYR A 130 4.31 3.03 -9.54
C TYR A 130 2.80 3.01 -9.88
N PRO A 131 1.90 2.59 -8.96
CA PRO A 131 0.48 2.36 -9.27
C PRO A 131 -0.24 3.58 -9.84
N ALA A 132 0.10 4.79 -9.41
CA ALA A 132 -0.49 6.02 -9.91
C ALA A 132 -0.22 6.30 -11.41
N ARG A 133 0.69 5.56 -12.05
CA ARG A 133 0.90 5.64 -13.51
C ARG A 133 -0.13 4.81 -14.30
N PHE A 134 -0.80 3.87 -13.63
CA PHE A 134 -1.73 2.94 -14.26
C PHE A 134 -3.19 3.36 -14.06
N TYR A 135 -3.50 3.98 -12.91
CA TYR A 135 -4.86 4.37 -12.59
C TYR A 135 -4.91 5.80 -12.03
N ALA A 136 -5.79 6.63 -12.63
CA ALA A 136 -5.86 8.05 -12.29
C ALA A 136 -6.35 8.29 -10.85
N ASP A 137 -7.43 7.60 -10.42
CA ASP A 137 -8.00 7.77 -9.09
C ASP A 137 -7.17 7.08 -8.01
N THR A 138 -5.86 7.42 -7.95
CA THR A 138 -4.89 6.83 -7.02
C THR A 138 -4.45 7.82 -5.94
N LEU A 139 -4.54 7.36 -4.69
CA LEU A 139 -3.96 8.01 -3.52
C LEU A 139 -2.76 7.19 -3.04
N THR A 140 -1.56 7.73 -3.21
CA THR A 140 -0.32 7.09 -2.76
C THR A 140 -0.06 7.42 -1.30
N CYS A 141 0.12 6.39 -0.48
CA CYS A 141 0.55 6.48 0.91
C CYS A 141 2.01 6.04 1.01
N TYR A 142 2.85 6.87 1.60
CA TYR A 142 4.28 6.62 1.68
C TYR A 142 4.85 6.92 3.07
N SER A 143 5.98 6.31 3.38
CA SER A 143 6.75 6.58 4.60
C SER A 143 8.24 6.53 4.35
N PHE A 144 8.98 7.45 4.96
CA PHE A 144 10.45 7.45 5.00
C PHE A 144 11.02 6.51 6.06
N SER A 145 10.16 5.84 6.82
CA SER A 145 10.56 4.92 7.91
C SER A 145 11.52 3.83 7.46
N LYS A 146 11.39 3.37 6.21
CA LYS A 146 12.15 2.23 5.67
C LYS A 146 13.29 2.70 4.77
N SER A 147 13.01 3.57 3.81
CA SER A 147 14.01 4.08 2.86
C SER A 147 15.15 4.84 3.54
N LEU A 148 14.85 5.62 4.58
CA LEU A 148 15.85 6.40 5.35
C LEU A 148 16.17 5.82 6.73
N SER A 149 15.65 4.65 7.10
CA SER A 149 15.85 4.01 8.42
C SER A 149 15.48 4.91 9.60
N VAL A 150 14.41 5.69 9.48
CA VAL A 150 13.94 6.64 10.52
C VAL A 150 12.51 6.31 11.01
N PRO A 151 12.22 5.07 11.44
CA PRO A 151 10.86 4.68 11.79
C PRO A 151 10.31 5.43 13.01
N GLY A 152 11.16 5.85 13.94
CA GLY A 152 10.78 6.59 15.15
C GLY A 152 10.33 8.02 14.88
N GLU A 153 10.75 8.62 13.76
CA GLU A 153 10.50 10.03 13.46
C GLU A 153 9.11 10.28 12.87
N ARG A 154 8.38 9.22 12.55
CA ARG A 154 6.98 9.26 12.13
C ARG A 154 6.72 10.24 10.99
N ILE A 155 7.45 10.09 9.87
CA ILE A 155 7.32 10.97 8.71
C ILE A 155 6.93 10.18 7.45
N GLY A 156 5.88 10.64 6.79
CA GLY A 156 5.32 10.06 5.56
C GLY A 156 4.41 11.07 4.87
N TYR A 157 3.69 10.63 3.85
CA TYR A 157 2.75 11.49 3.14
C TYR A 157 1.62 10.72 2.47
N VAL A 158 0.53 11.44 2.18
CA VAL A 158 -0.46 11.11 1.16
C VAL A 158 -0.20 11.98 -0.05
N ALA A 159 -0.13 11.37 -1.24
CA ALA A 159 -0.08 12.08 -2.50
C ALA A 159 -1.29 11.70 -3.35
N ALA A 160 -2.10 12.67 -3.74
CA ALA A 160 -3.13 12.48 -4.75
C ALA A 160 -2.50 12.55 -6.14
N ASN A 161 -2.89 11.63 -7.02
CA ASN A 161 -2.59 11.76 -8.44
C ASN A 161 -3.26 13.06 -8.95
N PRO A 162 -2.57 13.93 -9.69
CA PRO A 162 -3.16 15.18 -10.20
C PRO A 162 -4.39 15.00 -11.09
N HIS A 163 -4.57 13.79 -11.64
CA HIS A 163 -5.69 13.42 -12.51
C HIS A 163 -6.80 12.66 -11.78
N CYS A 164 -6.69 12.46 -10.46
CA CYS A 164 -7.76 11.79 -9.72
C CYS A 164 -8.97 12.71 -9.52
N GLU A 165 -10.13 12.11 -9.35
CA GLU A 165 -11.35 12.85 -9.03
C GLU A 165 -11.16 13.63 -7.72
N GLY A 166 -11.50 14.94 -7.74
CA GLY A 166 -11.35 15.82 -6.60
C GLY A 166 -9.91 16.04 -6.11
N ALA A 167 -8.90 15.89 -6.98
CA ALA A 167 -7.48 16.01 -6.63
C ALA A 167 -7.13 17.27 -5.83
N ASP A 168 -7.77 18.38 -6.13
CA ASP A 168 -7.63 19.68 -5.47
C ASP A 168 -8.23 19.71 -4.05
N LEU A 169 -9.16 18.81 -3.75
CA LEU A 169 -9.83 18.71 -2.45
C LEU A 169 -9.09 17.78 -1.48
N ILE A 170 -8.33 16.79 -1.98
CA ILE A 170 -7.70 15.75 -1.12
C ILE A 170 -6.77 16.37 -0.07
N VAL A 171 -5.92 17.32 -0.45
CA VAL A 171 -4.98 17.94 0.50
C VAL A 171 -5.69 18.79 1.56
N PRO A 172 -6.66 19.67 1.21
CA PRO A 172 -7.49 20.34 2.19
C PRO A 172 -8.25 19.39 3.12
N MET A 173 -8.85 18.30 2.59
CA MET A 173 -9.54 17.28 3.37
C MET A 173 -8.59 16.58 4.35
N CYS A 174 -7.41 16.16 3.92
CA CYS A 174 -6.38 15.62 4.81
C CYS A 174 -6.06 16.58 5.96
N GLY A 175 -5.99 17.89 5.69
CA GLY A 175 -5.76 18.90 6.70
C GLY A 175 -6.90 18.98 7.75
N GLN A 176 -8.14 18.85 7.36
CA GLN A 176 -9.28 18.82 8.29
C GLN A 176 -9.31 17.49 9.08
N ILE A 177 -9.11 16.37 8.41
CA ILE A 177 -9.03 15.03 9.04
C ILE A 177 -7.92 15.01 10.08
N SER A 178 -6.74 15.53 9.74
CA SER A 178 -5.58 15.62 10.62
C SER A 178 -5.89 16.35 11.93
N ARG A 179 -6.56 17.49 11.83
CA ARG A 179 -6.99 18.26 13.02
C ARG A 179 -8.05 17.52 13.84
N GLY A 180 -9.04 16.93 13.17
CA GLY A 180 -10.13 16.20 13.81
C GLY A 180 -9.68 14.92 14.52
N THR A 181 -8.59 14.29 14.04
CA THR A 181 -8.02 13.07 14.63
C THR A 181 -6.86 13.32 15.61
N GLY A 182 -6.45 14.59 15.78
CA GLY A 182 -5.33 14.94 16.65
C GLY A 182 -3.93 14.62 16.11
N HIS A 183 -3.81 14.27 14.83
CA HIS A 183 -2.55 13.95 14.15
C HIS A 183 -2.13 15.09 13.20
N ASN A 184 -1.88 16.28 13.76
CA ASN A 184 -1.76 17.50 12.96
C ASN A 184 -0.70 17.44 11.85
N CYS A 185 0.55 17.15 12.19
CA CYS A 185 1.63 17.04 11.22
C CYS A 185 2.87 16.38 11.86
N PRO A 186 3.77 15.81 11.07
CA PRO A 186 5.07 15.39 11.56
C PRO A 186 5.94 16.60 11.92
N SER A 187 7.00 16.37 12.72
CA SER A 187 7.95 17.40 13.14
C SER A 187 8.49 18.22 11.95
N GLY A 188 8.43 19.55 12.03
CA GLY A 188 8.99 20.44 11.00
C GLY A 188 10.49 20.24 10.78
N LEU A 189 11.25 19.91 11.85
CA LEU A 189 12.67 19.58 11.74
C LEU A 189 12.89 18.40 10.82
N PHE A 190 12.12 17.29 11.00
CA PHE A 190 12.26 16.09 10.19
C PHE A 190 11.72 16.29 8.77
N GLN A 191 10.71 17.12 8.55
CA GLN A 191 10.29 17.49 7.20
C GLN A 191 11.42 18.19 6.43
N LEU A 192 12.13 19.15 7.07
CA LEU A 192 13.27 19.82 6.46
C LEU A 192 14.48 18.90 6.25
N ALA A 193 14.74 17.98 7.19
CA ALA A 193 15.81 16.98 7.05
C ALA A 193 15.55 16.05 5.87
N VAL A 194 14.35 15.46 5.80
CA VAL A 194 13.95 14.56 4.72
C VAL A 194 13.98 15.26 3.36
N ALA A 195 13.57 16.53 3.27
CA ALA A 195 13.63 17.30 2.03
C ALA A 195 15.07 17.42 1.45
N ARG A 196 16.09 17.20 2.27
CA ARG A 196 17.51 17.20 1.85
C ARG A 196 18.06 15.80 1.60
N CYS A 197 17.26 14.77 1.86
CA CYS A 197 17.66 13.36 1.78
C CYS A 197 16.81 12.58 0.74
N LEU A 198 16.08 13.27 -0.14
CA LEU A 198 15.16 12.62 -1.09
C LEU A 198 15.87 11.68 -2.07
N ASP A 199 17.14 11.96 -2.38
CA ASP A 199 17.96 11.13 -3.28
C ASP A 199 18.77 10.06 -2.53
N LEU A 200 18.54 9.91 -1.21
CA LEU A 200 19.25 8.96 -0.36
C LEU A 200 18.36 7.78 -0.01
N THR A 201 18.97 6.62 0.15
CA THR A 201 18.39 5.44 0.76
C THR A 201 19.36 4.84 1.77
N SER A 202 18.84 4.09 2.75
CA SER A 202 19.69 3.25 3.60
C SER A 202 20.39 2.17 2.77
N ASP A 203 21.48 1.59 3.30
CA ASP A 203 22.14 0.45 2.68
C ASP A 203 21.21 -0.76 2.68
N LEU A 204 20.76 -1.17 1.49
CA LEU A 204 19.83 -2.28 1.31
C LEU A 204 20.55 -3.62 1.13
N SER A 205 21.87 -3.65 0.97
CA SER A 205 22.65 -4.87 0.71
C SER A 205 22.54 -5.89 1.86
N VAL A 206 22.41 -5.41 3.08
CA VAL A 206 22.21 -6.26 4.27
C VAL A 206 20.86 -6.99 4.18
N TYR A 207 19.81 -6.31 3.75
CA TYR A 207 18.47 -6.92 3.61
C TYR A 207 18.47 -7.96 2.48
N GLU A 208 19.08 -7.64 1.34
CA GLU A 208 19.17 -8.57 0.21
C GLU A 208 19.98 -9.82 0.59
N THR A 209 21.16 -9.65 1.21
CA THR A 209 21.99 -10.77 1.68
C THR A 209 21.24 -11.66 2.66
N ASN A 210 20.57 -11.08 3.66
CA ASN A 210 19.79 -11.83 4.65
C ASN A 210 18.61 -12.56 4.00
N MET A 211 17.93 -11.92 3.05
CA MET A 211 16.80 -12.50 2.33
C MET A 211 17.25 -13.73 1.50
N GLU A 212 18.35 -13.64 0.77
CA GLU A 212 18.89 -14.75 0.00
C GLU A 212 19.27 -15.94 0.91
N LEU A 213 19.93 -15.68 2.03
CA LEU A 213 20.29 -16.72 3.02
C LEU A 213 19.05 -17.42 3.58
N ILE A 214 18.06 -16.67 4.03
CA ILE A 214 16.83 -17.23 4.61
C ILE A 214 16.02 -17.98 3.54
N TYR A 215 15.88 -17.41 2.34
CA TYR A 215 15.19 -18.06 1.23
C TYR A 215 15.83 -19.41 0.86
N ALA A 216 17.15 -19.43 0.69
CA ALA A 216 17.89 -20.64 0.36
C ALA A 216 17.72 -21.71 1.44
N GLU A 217 17.77 -21.33 2.73
CA GLU A 217 17.63 -22.26 3.82
C GLU A 217 16.19 -22.81 3.95
N LEU A 218 15.17 -21.97 3.79
CA LEU A 218 13.77 -22.41 3.77
C LEU A 218 13.52 -23.41 2.63
N LYS A 219 14.07 -23.16 1.44
CA LYS A 219 13.98 -24.09 0.32
C LYS A 219 14.70 -25.41 0.63
N ARG A 220 15.90 -25.36 1.23
CA ARG A 220 16.66 -26.54 1.64
C ARG A 220 15.89 -27.40 2.66
N LEU A 221 15.15 -26.76 3.57
CA LEU A 221 14.30 -27.42 4.58
C LEU A 221 12.95 -27.91 4.03
N GLY A 222 12.65 -27.70 2.75
CA GLY A 222 11.45 -28.19 2.08
C GLY A 222 10.23 -27.28 2.19
N PHE A 223 10.38 -26.03 2.67
CA PHE A 223 9.27 -25.08 2.69
C PHE A 223 8.85 -24.67 1.27
N THR A 224 7.55 -24.54 1.07
CA THR A 224 7.00 -23.82 -0.08
C THR A 224 7.01 -22.34 0.26
N VAL A 225 7.75 -21.57 -0.51
CA VAL A 225 7.93 -20.13 -0.30
C VAL A 225 8.18 -19.43 -1.63
N ASN A 226 7.52 -18.30 -1.85
CA ASN A 226 7.79 -17.40 -2.96
C ASN A 226 9.03 -16.56 -2.63
N LYS A 227 9.90 -16.36 -3.62
CA LYS A 227 11.04 -15.46 -3.44
C LYS A 227 10.52 -14.02 -3.36
N PRO A 228 10.85 -13.28 -2.30
CA PRO A 228 10.47 -11.88 -2.21
C PRO A 228 11.13 -11.02 -3.30
N ASP A 229 10.34 -10.11 -3.89
CA ASP A 229 10.85 -9.08 -4.81
C ASP A 229 11.43 -7.89 -4.05
N GLY A 230 11.00 -7.71 -2.80
CA GLY A 230 11.43 -6.60 -1.94
C GLY A 230 10.97 -6.78 -0.50
N THR A 231 10.99 -5.69 0.26
CA THR A 231 10.73 -5.64 1.70
C THR A 231 11.81 -6.38 2.51
N PHE A 232 11.57 -6.62 3.80
CA PHE A 232 12.38 -7.50 4.65
C PHE A 232 11.53 -8.62 5.25
N TYR A 233 10.45 -8.99 4.56
CA TYR A 233 9.56 -10.09 4.94
C TYR A 233 9.70 -11.26 3.96
N ILE A 234 9.54 -12.46 4.50
CA ILE A 234 9.40 -13.69 3.75
C ILE A 234 8.25 -14.50 4.33
N PHE A 235 7.41 -15.08 3.47
CA PHE A 235 6.14 -15.67 3.87
C PHE A 235 6.05 -17.14 3.40
N PRO A 236 6.64 -18.09 4.15
CA PRO A 236 6.60 -19.50 3.81
C PRO A 236 5.25 -20.14 4.19
N LYS A 237 4.81 -21.16 3.43
CA LYS A 237 3.73 -22.02 3.84
C LYS A 237 4.20 -22.87 5.05
N ALA A 238 3.37 -22.96 6.08
CA ALA A 238 3.65 -23.84 7.21
C ALA A 238 3.77 -25.30 6.73
N LEU A 239 4.71 -26.04 7.31
CA LEU A 239 4.80 -27.48 7.11
C LEU A 239 3.61 -28.13 7.83
N GLU A 240 3.00 -29.10 7.19
CA GLU A 240 2.00 -29.94 7.83
C GLU A 240 2.71 -30.84 8.87
N ALA A 241 2.14 -30.92 10.08
CA ALA A 241 2.68 -31.72 11.17
C ALA A 241 2.45 -33.23 10.93
#